data_83c6d9cba3a193aaba1bc9ba0af147ea
#
_entry.id   83c6d9cba3a193aaba1bc9ba0af147ea
#
_cell.length_a   1.000
_cell.length_b   1.000
_cell.length_c   1.000
_cell.angle_alpha   90.00
_cell.angle_beta   90.00
_cell.angle_gamma   90.00
#
_symmetry.space_group_name_H-M   'P 1'
#
loop_
_entity.id
_entity.type
_entity.pdbx_description
1 polymer ?
#
loop_
_entity_poly.entity_id
_entity_poly.type
_entity_poly.pdbx_seq_one_letter_code
_entity_poly.pdbx_strand_id
1 'polypeptide(L)'
;MEILDAVSSFLDSGGGVLWFILFVSISLWTLICERLIYFKFAYPELQKKCLEEWLKSSYSNHRTALHIKRCILSEAKISMQHFASTIKLLITICPMLGLLGTVIGMIQVFDVMSVIGNSNARSMAEGISQAIITTMAGMVVAISGLYFHNLIEKTIQDKSRQLAMLLK
;
A
#
# COMPACT_ATOMS: atom_id res chain seq x y z
N MET A 1 11.90 18.53 18.96
CA MET A 1 12.01 19.62 17.98
C MET A 1 12.94 19.22 16.84
N GLU A 2 14.13 18.67 17.10
CA GLU A 2 15.11 18.30 16.04
C GLU A 2 14.57 17.35 14.96
N ILE A 3 13.69 16.38 15.29
CA ILE A 3 13.13 15.44 14.31
C ILE A 3 12.14 16.14 13.36
N LEU A 4 11.33 17.05 13.89
CA LEU A 4 10.38 17.82 13.08
C LEU A 4 11.11 18.79 12.15
N ASP A 5 12.17 19.41 12.63
CA ASP A 5 12.99 20.33 11.84
C ASP A 5 13.76 19.57 10.74
N ALA A 6 14.24 18.36 11.03
CA ALA A 6 14.88 17.49 10.04
C ALA A 6 13.88 17.02 8.96
N VAL A 7 12.64 16.68 9.34
CA VAL A 7 11.58 16.27 8.40
C VAL A 7 11.15 17.47 7.53
N SER A 8 10.99 18.65 8.10
CA SER A 8 10.63 19.85 7.30
C SER A 8 11.72 20.21 6.29
N SER A 9 12.99 20.19 6.71
CA SER A 9 14.13 20.42 5.81
C SER A 9 14.21 19.38 4.70
N PHE A 10 13.90 18.12 5.01
CA PHE A 10 13.84 17.05 4.01
C PHE A 10 12.70 17.26 3.02
N LEU A 11 11.51 17.66 3.48
CA LEU A 11 10.36 17.97 2.65
C LEU A 11 10.62 19.17 1.72
N ASP A 12 11.26 20.20 2.24
CA ASP A 12 11.63 21.38 1.45
C ASP A 12 12.68 21.04 0.38
N SER A 13 13.62 20.13 0.71
CA SER A 13 14.64 19.67 -0.25
C SER A 13 14.09 18.85 -1.40
N GLY A 14 12.96 18.16 -1.24
CA GLY A 14 12.35 17.32 -2.28
C GLY A 14 11.26 18.02 -3.12
N GLY A 15 10.92 19.28 -2.78
CA GLY A 15 9.92 20.07 -3.51
C GLY A 15 8.49 19.51 -3.43
N GLY A 16 7.61 20.04 -4.30
CA GLY A 16 6.17 19.72 -4.27
C GLY A 16 5.83 18.24 -4.43
N VAL A 17 6.65 17.47 -5.17
CA VAL A 17 6.40 16.03 -5.40
C VAL A 17 6.54 15.22 -4.12
N LEU A 18 7.44 15.61 -3.21
CA LEU A 18 7.66 14.91 -1.96
C LEU A 18 6.43 14.98 -1.03
N TRP A 19 5.67 16.07 -1.10
CA TRP A 19 4.39 16.21 -0.39
C TRP A 19 3.33 15.20 -0.89
N PHE A 20 3.26 14.97 -2.22
CA PHE A 20 2.39 13.94 -2.78
C PHE A 20 2.81 12.53 -2.34
N ILE A 21 4.11 12.24 -2.35
CA ILE A 21 4.63 10.94 -1.87
C ILE A 21 4.29 10.76 -0.39
N LEU A 22 4.42 11.79 0.43
CA LEU A 22 4.06 11.76 1.85
C LEU A 22 2.57 11.47 2.06
N PHE A 23 1.69 12.15 1.32
CA PHE A 23 0.25 11.92 1.38
C PHE A 23 -0.11 10.49 1.00
N VAL A 24 0.45 9.97 -0.09
CA VAL A 24 0.26 8.58 -0.53
C VAL A 24 0.82 7.60 0.51
N SER A 25 1.96 7.91 1.12
CA SER A 25 2.57 7.11 2.20
C SER A 25 1.66 7.02 3.42
N ILE A 26 1.10 8.14 3.89
CA ILE A 26 0.16 8.15 5.02
C ILE A 26 -1.08 7.33 4.70
N SER A 27 -1.65 7.50 3.50
CA SER A 27 -2.81 6.72 3.04
C SER A 27 -2.51 5.23 3.00
N LEU A 28 -1.34 4.85 2.49
CA LEU A 28 -0.87 3.46 2.43
C LEU A 28 -0.75 2.85 3.83
N TRP A 29 -0.09 3.55 4.76
CA TRP A 29 0.07 3.07 6.13
C TRP A 29 -1.25 2.97 6.88
N THR A 30 -2.17 3.90 6.66
CA THR A 30 -3.53 3.85 7.25
C THR A 30 -4.27 2.59 6.79
N LEU A 31 -4.24 2.27 5.50
CA LEU A 31 -4.87 1.06 4.97
C LEU A 31 -4.19 -0.23 5.47
N ILE A 32 -2.87 -0.24 5.60
CA ILE A 32 -2.14 -1.39 6.17
C ILE A 32 -2.54 -1.61 7.63
N CYS A 33 -2.56 -0.56 8.45
CA CYS A 33 -2.96 -0.63 9.85
C CYS A 33 -4.42 -1.10 10.01
N GLU A 34 -5.32 -0.56 9.20
CA GLU A 34 -6.72 -1.00 9.17
C GLU A 34 -6.82 -2.50 8.92
N ARG A 35 -6.08 -3.02 7.94
CA ARG A 35 -6.08 -4.44 7.61
C ARG A 35 -5.51 -5.34 8.70
N LEU A 36 -4.43 -4.94 9.32
CA LEU A 36 -3.85 -5.68 10.44
C LEU A 36 -4.83 -5.74 11.64
N ILE A 37 -5.52 -4.64 11.93
CA ILE A 37 -6.55 -4.57 12.96
C ILE A 37 -7.74 -5.45 12.59
N TYR A 38 -8.20 -5.40 11.35
CA TYR A 38 -9.29 -6.23 10.84
C TYR A 38 -9.01 -7.73 11.04
N PHE A 39 -7.82 -8.21 10.69
CA PHE A 39 -7.46 -9.61 10.88
C PHE A 39 -7.39 -10.02 12.35
N LYS A 40 -7.10 -9.10 13.23
CA LYS A 40 -7.01 -9.38 14.67
C LYS A 40 -8.39 -9.42 15.35
N PHE A 41 -9.31 -8.53 14.97
CA PHE A 41 -10.59 -8.33 15.66
C PHE A 41 -11.80 -8.85 14.88
N ALA A 42 -11.88 -8.62 13.57
CA ALA A 42 -13.07 -8.95 12.79
C ALA A 42 -13.06 -10.39 12.24
N TYR A 43 -11.88 -10.96 11.99
CA TYR A 43 -11.77 -12.32 11.45
C TYR A 43 -12.41 -13.40 12.34
N PRO A 44 -12.22 -13.44 13.67
CA PRO A 44 -12.84 -14.47 14.51
C PRO A 44 -14.37 -14.40 14.51
N GLU A 45 -14.94 -13.22 14.33
CA GLU A 45 -16.39 -13.03 14.23
C GLU A 45 -16.93 -13.51 12.88
N LEU A 46 -16.21 -13.21 11.80
CA LEU A 46 -16.52 -13.72 10.47
C LEU A 46 -16.49 -15.25 10.44
N GLN A 47 -15.50 -15.86 11.06
CA GLN A 47 -15.37 -17.31 11.14
C GLN A 47 -16.56 -17.96 11.88
N LYS A 48 -17.03 -17.37 12.99
CA LYS A 48 -18.22 -17.82 13.72
C LYS A 48 -19.48 -17.74 12.85
N LYS A 49 -19.71 -16.62 12.18
CA LYS A 49 -20.86 -16.44 11.27
C LYS A 49 -20.86 -17.47 10.13
N CYS A 50 -19.73 -17.66 9.49
CA CYS A 50 -19.60 -18.68 8.42
C CYS A 50 -19.87 -20.11 8.93
N LEU A 51 -19.47 -20.42 10.17
CA LEU A 51 -19.69 -21.73 10.77
C LEU A 51 -21.18 -21.92 11.15
N GLU A 52 -21.84 -20.90 11.68
CA GLU A 52 -23.28 -20.92 11.97
C GLU A 52 -24.12 -21.10 10.71
N GLU A 53 -23.79 -20.39 9.64
CA GLU A 53 -24.47 -20.56 8.34
C GLU A 53 -24.26 -21.95 7.77
N TRP A 54 -23.05 -22.49 7.88
CA TRP A 54 -22.75 -23.85 7.47
C TRP A 54 -23.56 -24.88 8.27
N LEU A 55 -23.64 -24.76 9.58
CA LEU A 55 -24.41 -25.65 10.44
C LEU A 55 -25.91 -25.61 10.13
N LYS A 56 -26.48 -24.43 9.87
CA LYS A 56 -27.87 -24.27 9.43
C LYS A 56 -28.15 -24.92 8.08
N SER A 57 -27.19 -24.88 7.17
CA SER A 57 -27.30 -25.36 5.80
C SER A 57 -26.99 -26.86 5.66
N SER A 58 -26.21 -27.44 6.56
CA SER A 58 -25.83 -28.86 6.55
C SER A 58 -27.02 -29.82 6.73
N TYR A 59 -28.16 -29.31 7.19
CA TYR A 59 -29.42 -30.07 7.28
C TYR A 59 -30.11 -30.28 5.92
N SER A 60 -29.68 -29.62 4.85
CA SER A 60 -30.27 -29.71 3.51
C SER A 60 -29.30 -30.43 2.56
N ASN A 61 -29.82 -31.28 1.74
CA ASN A 61 -29.28 -32.15 0.69
C ASN A 61 -27.78 -31.97 0.32
N HIS A 62 -26.99 -33.05 0.26
CA HIS A 62 -25.53 -33.10 0.06
C HIS A 62 -25.00 -32.32 -1.18
N ARG A 63 -25.76 -32.22 -2.27
CA ARG A 63 -25.36 -31.42 -3.46
C ARG A 63 -25.44 -29.91 -3.19
N THR A 64 -26.45 -29.48 -2.45
CA THR A 64 -26.65 -28.07 -2.08
C THR A 64 -25.57 -27.60 -1.10
N ALA A 65 -25.15 -28.47 -0.19
CA ALA A 65 -24.09 -28.19 0.78
C ALA A 65 -22.75 -27.82 0.12
N LEU A 66 -22.35 -28.49 -0.97
CA LEU A 66 -21.12 -28.17 -1.71
C LEU A 66 -21.18 -26.80 -2.41
N HIS A 67 -22.34 -26.42 -2.95
CA HIS A 67 -22.52 -25.10 -3.53
C HIS A 67 -22.46 -23.98 -2.46
N ILE A 68 -23.14 -24.20 -1.34
CA ILE A 68 -23.15 -23.25 -0.21
C ILE A 68 -21.75 -23.09 0.37
N LYS A 69 -21.00 -24.18 0.56
CA LYS A 69 -19.60 -24.12 0.97
C LYS A 69 -18.77 -23.24 0.06
N ARG A 70 -18.89 -23.40 -1.26
CA ARG A 70 -18.15 -22.56 -2.23
C ARG A 70 -18.57 -21.10 -2.16
N CYS A 71 -19.86 -20.81 -2.02
CA CYS A 71 -20.36 -19.45 -1.86
C CYS A 71 -19.81 -18.78 -0.61
N ILE A 72 -19.88 -19.42 0.56
CA ILE A 72 -19.35 -18.90 1.82
C ILE A 72 -17.85 -18.66 1.73
N LEU A 73 -17.08 -19.61 1.16
CA LEU A 73 -15.64 -19.44 0.99
C LEU A 73 -15.28 -18.32 0.02
N SER A 74 -16.04 -18.16 -1.09
CA SER A 74 -15.80 -17.09 -2.05
C SER A 74 -16.13 -15.71 -1.47
N GLU A 75 -17.23 -15.59 -0.74
CA GLU A 75 -17.66 -14.36 -0.09
C GLU A 75 -16.69 -13.94 1.02
N ALA A 76 -16.26 -14.88 1.86
CA ALA A 76 -15.23 -14.63 2.87
C ALA A 76 -13.92 -14.20 2.23
N LYS A 77 -13.49 -14.82 1.14
CA LYS A 77 -12.28 -14.44 0.39
C LYS A 77 -12.37 -13.04 -0.21
N ILE A 78 -13.50 -12.70 -0.83
CA ILE A 78 -13.74 -11.37 -1.41
C ILE A 78 -13.69 -10.30 -0.31
N SER A 79 -14.35 -10.53 0.82
CA SER A 79 -14.33 -9.63 1.98
C SER A 79 -12.91 -9.43 2.53
N MET A 80 -12.11 -10.49 2.60
CA MET A 80 -10.71 -10.40 3.02
C MET A 80 -9.81 -9.68 2.00
N GLN A 81 -10.11 -9.74 0.70
CA GLN A 81 -9.31 -9.15 -0.37
C GLN A 81 -9.68 -7.70 -0.71
N HIS A 82 -10.79 -7.19 -0.20
CA HIS A 82 -11.40 -5.94 -0.66
C HIS A 82 -10.44 -4.75 -0.75
N PHE A 83 -9.56 -4.53 0.24
CA PHE A 83 -8.57 -3.43 0.20
C PHE A 83 -7.14 -3.87 -0.21
N ALA A 84 -6.87 -5.17 -0.33
CA ALA A 84 -5.54 -5.63 -0.70
C ALA A 84 -5.13 -5.14 -2.11
N SER A 85 -6.08 -5.06 -3.03
CA SER A 85 -5.88 -4.52 -4.37
C SER A 85 -5.54 -3.02 -4.35
N THR A 86 -6.21 -2.24 -3.50
CA THR A 86 -5.93 -0.80 -3.34
C THR A 86 -4.55 -0.55 -2.75
N ILE A 87 -4.16 -1.34 -1.73
CA ILE A 87 -2.80 -1.28 -1.16
C ILE A 87 -1.76 -1.56 -2.23
N LYS A 88 -1.95 -2.61 -3.05
CA LYS A 88 -1.05 -2.95 -4.15
C LYS A 88 -0.92 -1.84 -5.18
N LEU A 89 -2.03 -1.19 -5.52
CA LEU A 89 -2.05 -0.06 -6.45
C LEU A 89 -1.24 1.12 -5.89
N LEU A 90 -1.44 1.49 -4.63
CA LEU A 90 -0.69 2.58 -3.99
C LEU A 90 0.82 2.30 -3.94
N ILE A 91 1.21 1.05 -3.64
CA ILE A 91 2.62 0.61 -3.65
C ILE A 91 3.24 0.82 -5.04
N THR A 92 2.50 0.50 -6.11
CA THR A 92 2.99 0.64 -7.49
C THR A 92 3.11 2.11 -7.91
N ILE A 93 2.23 2.98 -7.42
CA ILE A 93 2.25 4.42 -7.73
C ILE A 93 3.44 5.12 -7.06
N CYS A 94 3.89 4.70 -5.87
CA CYS A 94 4.97 5.37 -5.14
C CYS A 94 6.27 5.52 -5.95
N PRO A 95 6.83 4.48 -6.61
CA PRO A 95 8.01 4.64 -7.45
C PRO A 95 7.75 5.51 -8.69
N MET A 96 6.55 5.47 -9.25
CA MET A 96 6.19 6.31 -10.40
C MET A 96 6.17 7.80 -10.02
N LEU A 97 5.67 8.12 -8.81
CA LEU A 97 5.75 9.48 -8.26
C LEU A 97 7.21 9.90 -8.01
N GLY A 98 8.05 8.98 -7.53
CA GLY A 98 9.49 9.24 -7.41
C GLY A 98 10.14 9.56 -8.74
N LEU A 99 9.81 8.80 -9.79
CA LEU A 99 10.30 9.07 -11.16
C LEU A 99 9.79 10.41 -11.69
N LEU A 100 8.52 10.77 -11.45
CA LEU A 100 7.98 12.08 -11.79
C LEU A 100 8.79 13.20 -11.12
N GLY A 101 9.22 13.00 -9.88
CA GLY A 101 10.08 13.95 -9.18
C GLY A 101 11.42 14.17 -9.86
N THR A 102 12.04 13.14 -10.46
CA THR A 102 13.27 13.31 -11.23
C THR A 102 13.06 14.13 -12.49
N VAL A 103 11.96 13.92 -13.20
CA VAL A 103 11.63 14.69 -14.40
C VAL A 103 11.45 16.18 -14.05
N ILE A 104 10.72 16.50 -13.00
CA ILE A 104 10.49 17.86 -12.53
C ILE A 104 11.81 18.51 -12.09
N GLY A 105 12.64 17.79 -11.31
CA GLY A 105 13.94 18.29 -10.88
C GLY A 105 14.87 18.59 -12.05
N MET A 106 14.88 17.75 -13.07
CA MET A 106 15.68 17.99 -14.28
C MET A 106 15.16 19.16 -15.13
N ILE A 107 13.85 19.35 -15.23
CA ILE A 107 13.27 20.53 -15.89
C ILE A 107 13.75 21.80 -15.19
N GLN A 108 13.73 21.85 -13.87
CA GLN A 108 14.22 23.00 -13.09
C GLN A 108 15.71 23.29 -13.36
N VAL A 109 16.55 22.25 -13.49
CA VAL A 109 17.96 22.42 -13.87
C VAL A 109 18.10 23.07 -15.24
N PHE A 110 17.35 22.60 -16.23
CA PHE A 110 17.40 23.20 -17.59
C PHE A 110 16.85 24.61 -17.64
N ASP A 111 15.81 24.93 -16.88
CA ASP A 111 15.27 26.28 -16.76
C ASP A 111 16.33 27.26 -16.22
N VAL A 112 17.02 26.86 -15.14
CA VAL A 112 18.11 27.69 -14.57
C VAL A 112 19.24 27.87 -15.57
N MET A 113 19.63 26.80 -16.29
CA MET A 113 20.68 26.90 -17.32
C MET A 113 20.28 27.82 -18.47
N SER A 114 19.02 27.85 -18.88
CA SER A 114 18.55 28.71 -19.98
C SER A 114 18.58 30.19 -19.65
N VAL A 115 18.38 30.55 -18.38
CA VAL A 115 18.31 31.94 -17.91
C VAL A 115 19.68 32.49 -17.48
N ILE A 116 20.47 31.69 -16.74
CA ILE A 116 21.70 32.14 -16.10
C ILE A 116 22.96 31.66 -16.85
N GLY A 117 22.81 30.75 -17.80
CA GLY A 117 23.91 30.08 -18.48
C GLY A 117 24.64 29.06 -17.59
N ASN A 118 25.70 28.45 -18.13
CA ASN A 118 26.42 27.34 -17.47
C ASN A 118 27.25 27.74 -16.24
N SER A 119 27.16 28.99 -15.78
CA SER A 119 28.06 29.54 -14.75
C SER A 119 27.64 29.14 -13.30
N ASN A 120 26.44 28.61 -13.06
CA ASN A 120 25.97 28.34 -11.71
C ASN A 120 25.84 26.83 -11.41
N ALA A 121 26.99 26.19 -11.22
CA ALA A 121 27.06 24.76 -10.85
C ALA A 121 26.30 24.44 -9.57
N ARG A 122 26.13 25.39 -8.66
CA ARG A 122 25.46 25.19 -7.36
C ARG A 122 23.94 24.97 -7.53
N SER A 123 23.28 25.81 -8.33
CA SER A 123 21.85 25.67 -8.60
C SER A 123 21.54 24.41 -9.40
N MET A 124 22.46 23.98 -10.29
CA MET A 124 22.34 22.70 -11.01
C MET A 124 22.43 21.52 -10.04
N ALA A 125 23.38 21.54 -9.10
CA ALA A 125 23.53 20.50 -8.09
C ALA A 125 22.29 20.39 -7.18
N GLU A 126 21.63 21.48 -6.89
CA GLU A 126 20.42 21.54 -6.06
C GLU A 126 19.23 20.83 -6.73
N GLY A 127 18.97 21.09 -8.01
CA GLY A 127 17.90 20.42 -8.77
C GLY A 127 18.16 18.92 -8.97
N ILE A 128 19.42 18.52 -9.19
CA ILE A 128 19.79 17.10 -9.28
C ILE A 128 19.61 16.41 -7.92
N SER A 129 20.02 17.05 -6.83
CA SER A 129 19.84 16.54 -5.48
C SER A 129 18.35 16.32 -5.16
N GLN A 130 17.51 17.28 -5.48
CA GLN A 130 16.05 17.19 -5.35
C GLN A 130 15.48 15.98 -6.11
N ALA A 131 15.90 15.79 -7.35
CA ALA A 131 15.48 14.67 -8.19
C ALA A 131 15.83 13.30 -7.56
N ILE A 132 17.03 13.18 -7.01
CA ILE A 132 17.49 11.93 -6.38
C ILE A 132 16.72 11.66 -5.08
N ILE A 133 16.49 12.67 -4.24
CA ILE A 133 15.78 12.54 -2.97
C ILE A 133 14.35 12.04 -3.19
N THR A 134 13.62 12.58 -4.16
CA THR A 134 12.25 12.17 -4.47
C THR A 134 12.16 10.71 -4.90
N THR A 135 13.09 10.25 -5.74
CA THR A 135 13.13 8.84 -6.17
C THR A 135 13.44 7.90 -5.01
N MET A 136 14.42 8.24 -4.17
CA MET A 136 14.76 7.45 -2.99
C MET A 136 13.56 7.34 -2.05
N ALA A 137 12.86 8.44 -1.77
CA ALA A 137 11.67 8.44 -0.94
C ALA A 137 10.58 7.54 -1.49
N GLY A 138 10.26 7.64 -2.78
CA GLY A 138 9.26 6.80 -3.44
C GLY A 138 9.57 5.30 -3.37
N MET A 139 10.84 4.93 -3.56
CA MET A 139 11.27 3.53 -3.46
C MET A 139 11.23 3.00 -2.04
N VAL A 140 11.64 3.77 -1.03
CA VAL A 140 11.60 3.34 0.38
C VAL A 140 10.17 3.05 0.82
N VAL A 141 9.22 3.93 0.46
CA VAL A 141 7.79 3.73 0.75
C VAL A 141 7.26 2.49 0.04
N ALA A 142 7.62 2.27 -1.21
CA ALA A 142 7.17 1.11 -1.98
C ALA A 142 7.69 -0.21 -1.41
N ILE A 143 8.97 -0.30 -1.05
CA ILE A 143 9.58 -1.52 -0.49
C ILE A 143 8.94 -1.86 0.86
N SER A 144 8.78 -0.87 1.73
CA SER A 144 8.12 -1.07 3.02
C SER A 144 6.66 -1.53 2.85
N GLY A 145 5.90 -0.88 1.97
CA GLY A 145 4.54 -1.26 1.66
C GLY A 145 4.41 -2.67 1.07
N LEU A 146 5.32 -3.06 0.17
CA LEU A 146 5.36 -4.39 -0.44
C LEU A 146 5.58 -5.50 0.59
N TYR A 147 6.46 -5.27 1.56
CA TYR A 147 6.69 -6.21 2.65
C TYR A 147 5.40 -6.49 3.44
N PHE A 148 4.71 -5.44 3.88
CA PHE A 148 3.45 -5.59 4.63
C PHE A 148 2.32 -6.14 3.78
N HIS A 149 2.23 -5.77 2.50
CA HIS A 149 1.26 -6.34 1.58
C HIS A 149 1.41 -7.86 1.44
N ASN A 150 2.65 -8.35 1.29
CA ASN A 150 2.94 -9.78 1.20
C ASN A 150 2.58 -10.52 2.51
N LEU A 151 2.78 -9.91 3.68
CA LEU A 151 2.33 -10.46 4.96
C LEU A 151 0.80 -10.58 5.04
N ILE A 152 0.08 -9.54 4.60
CA ILE A 152 -1.38 -9.54 4.54
C ILE A 152 -1.86 -10.63 3.60
N GLU A 153 -1.29 -10.74 2.41
CA GLU A 153 -1.69 -11.74 1.41
C GLU A 153 -1.47 -13.18 1.90
N LYS A 154 -0.34 -13.46 2.55
CA LYS A 154 -0.09 -14.75 3.21
C LYS A 154 -1.14 -15.03 4.28
N THR A 155 -1.44 -14.05 5.12
CA THR A 155 -2.47 -14.18 6.17
C THR A 155 -3.84 -14.51 5.58
N ILE A 156 -4.23 -13.85 4.48
CA ILE A 156 -5.48 -14.14 3.75
C ILE A 156 -5.51 -15.59 3.27
N GLN A 157 -4.42 -16.07 2.66
CA GLN A 157 -4.34 -17.43 2.14
C GLN A 157 -4.43 -18.47 3.26
N ASP A 158 -3.71 -18.28 4.36
CA ASP A 158 -3.70 -19.19 5.50
C ASP A 158 -5.07 -19.25 6.18
N LYS A 159 -5.70 -18.09 6.39
CA LYS A 159 -7.04 -18.00 6.98
C LYS A 159 -8.11 -18.61 6.06
N SER A 160 -8.02 -18.40 4.76
CA SER A 160 -8.92 -19.02 3.79
C SER A 160 -8.78 -20.54 3.77
N ARG A 161 -7.55 -21.08 3.88
CA ARG A 161 -7.30 -22.52 4.00
C ARG A 161 -7.85 -23.09 5.29
N GLN A 162 -7.63 -22.42 6.43
CA GLN A 162 -8.19 -22.84 7.72
C GLN A 162 -9.72 -22.90 7.67
N LEU A 163 -10.38 -21.90 7.11
CA LEU A 163 -11.83 -21.89 6.94
C LEU A 163 -12.30 -23.06 6.07
N ALA A 164 -11.61 -23.34 4.97
CA ALA A 164 -11.93 -24.46 4.08
C ALA A 164 -11.79 -25.84 4.76
N MET A 165 -10.88 -25.98 5.74
CA MET A 165 -10.73 -27.21 6.52
C MET A 165 -11.81 -27.34 7.59
N LEU A 166 -12.25 -26.27 8.22
CA LEU A 166 -13.30 -26.27 9.24
C LEU A 166 -14.68 -26.60 8.66
N LEU A 167 -14.91 -26.28 7.41
CA LEU A 167 -16.15 -26.58 6.69
C LEU A 167 -16.15 -28.01 6.07
N LYS A 168 -15.29 -28.89 6.50
CA LYS A 168 -15.23 -30.28 6.04
C LYS A 168 -16.17 -31.15 6.86
#